data_d24b2a41c3a54eec132829f6ee60a263
#
_entry.id   d24b2a41c3a54eec132829f6ee60a263
#
_cell.length_a   1.000
_cell.length_b   1.000
_cell.length_c   1.000
_cell.angle_alpha   90.00
_cell.angle_beta   90.00
_cell.angle_gamma   90.00
#
_symmetry.space_group_name_H-M   'P 1'
#
loop_
_entity.id
_entity.type
_entity.pdbx_description
1 polymer ?
#
loop_
_entity_poly.entity_id
_entity_poly.type
_entity_poly.pdbx_seq_one_letter_code
_entity_poly.pdbx_strand_id
1 'polypeptide(L)'
;TPTASPTPTPSKPSAPTLPTKTDALDVSSFDNVHFASPSGRIWCAMSADWTLCHFPRDMNMAKVPKPSKVCPGSGLDVTGVSIGTKTEYFCSGGAEALPQTNGLNVDWWKSTGFGSVKYDGQKLAILPYGKKLLRSPFVCQSAEAGISCSNLDTHKGFRVSKKGVDFLKK
;
A
#
# COMPACT_ATOMS: atom_id res chain seq x y z
N THR A 1 -42.02 -22.05 16.05
CA THR A 1 -41.05 -22.37 14.99
C THR A 1 -39.96 -21.28 14.97
N PRO A 2 -38.68 -21.62 15.09
CA PRO A 2 -37.63 -20.64 15.04
C PRO A 2 -37.56 -20.07 13.62
N THR A 3 -37.69 -18.75 13.50
CA THR A 3 -37.53 -18.03 12.25
C THR A 3 -36.04 -18.00 11.95
N ALA A 4 -35.58 -18.61 10.87
CA ALA A 4 -34.20 -18.54 10.42
C ALA A 4 -33.84 -17.10 10.06
N SER A 5 -32.81 -16.55 10.70
CA SER A 5 -32.23 -15.28 10.28
C SER A 5 -31.69 -15.39 8.85
N PRO A 6 -31.92 -14.42 7.99
CA PRO A 6 -31.39 -14.46 6.65
C PRO A 6 -29.87 -14.46 6.69
N THR A 7 -29.26 -15.47 6.08
CA THR A 7 -27.80 -15.54 5.87
C THR A 7 -27.39 -14.31 5.05
N PRO A 8 -26.39 -13.53 5.50
CA PRO A 8 -25.94 -12.38 4.70
C PRO A 8 -25.44 -12.85 3.34
N THR A 9 -26.02 -12.33 2.30
CA THR A 9 -25.59 -12.57 0.93
C THR A 9 -24.17 -12.01 0.78
N PRO A 10 -23.19 -12.79 0.27
CA PRO A 10 -21.85 -12.27 0.06
C PRO A 10 -21.90 -11.09 -0.89
N SER A 11 -21.48 -9.92 -0.43
CA SER A 11 -21.39 -8.71 -1.26
C SER A 11 -20.38 -8.93 -2.37
N LYS A 12 -20.78 -8.65 -3.62
CA LYS A 12 -19.85 -8.63 -4.75
C LYS A 12 -18.71 -7.65 -4.44
N PRO A 13 -17.40 -8.02 -4.62
CA PRO A 13 -16.31 -7.10 -4.40
C PRO A 13 -16.52 -5.84 -5.25
N SER A 14 -16.58 -4.69 -4.60
CA SER A 14 -16.66 -3.41 -5.31
C SER A 14 -15.37 -3.16 -6.10
N ALA A 15 -15.50 -2.50 -7.27
CA ALA A 15 -14.35 -2.09 -8.06
C ALA A 15 -13.43 -1.20 -7.23
N PRO A 16 -12.09 -1.28 -7.42
CA PRO A 16 -11.16 -0.44 -6.69
C PRO A 16 -11.38 1.04 -7.01
N THR A 17 -11.39 1.87 -5.98
CA THR A 17 -11.57 3.31 -6.09
C THR A 17 -10.37 4.04 -5.50
N LEU A 18 -10.14 5.27 -5.97
CA LEU A 18 -9.12 6.15 -5.40
C LEU A 18 -9.45 6.48 -3.94
N PRO A 19 -8.54 6.26 -2.99
CA PRO A 19 -8.75 6.70 -1.62
C PRO A 19 -8.81 8.23 -1.54
N THR A 20 -9.67 8.71 -0.66
CA THR A 20 -9.85 10.14 -0.37
C THR A 20 -9.26 10.50 0.99
N LYS A 21 -9.02 11.78 1.24
CA LYS A 21 -8.48 12.25 2.52
C LYS A 21 -9.45 12.18 3.70
N THR A 22 -10.73 11.93 3.45
CA THR A 22 -11.74 11.86 4.51
C THR A 22 -11.38 10.76 5.52
N ASP A 23 -11.38 11.12 6.81
CA ASP A 23 -11.01 10.22 7.92
C ASP A 23 -9.56 9.67 7.85
N ALA A 24 -8.70 10.29 7.09
CA ALA A 24 -7.29 9.93 7.05
C ALA A 24 -6.53 10.54 8.24
N LEU A 25 -5.63 9.76 8.83
CA LEU A 25 -4.66 10.26 9.79
C LEU A 25 -3.61 11.10 9.04
N ASP A 26 -3.51 12.37 9.39
CA ASP A 26 -2.51 13.26 8.78
C ASP A 26 -1.12 13.01 9.39
N VAL A 27 -0.22 12.50 8.58
CA VAL A 27 1.17 12.21 8.92
C VAL A 27 2.14 13.10 8.13
N SER A 28 1.65 14.23 7.61
CA SER A 28 2.44 15.13 6.75
C SER A 28 3.59 15.84 7.47
N SER A 29 3.61 15.83 8.80
CA SER A 29 4.73 16.35 9.60
C SER A 29 5.96 15.42 9.62
N PHE A 30 5.83 14.19 9.18
CA PHE A 30 6.93 13.22 9.09
C PHE A 30 7.51 13.23 7.67
N ASP A 31 8.83 13.23 7.55
CA ASP A 31 9.50 13.27 6.24
C ASP A 31 9.18 12.02 5.42
N ASN A 32 9.33 10.87 6.03
CA ASN A 32 9.02 9.58 5.42
C ASN A 32 8.13 8.77 6.37
N VAL A 33 7.19 8.04 5.79
CA VAL A 33 6.21 7.23 6.51
C VAL A 33 6.22 5.83 5.91
N HIS A 34 6.69 4.85 6.67
CA HIS A 34 6.69 3.45 6.24
C HIS A 34 5.63 2.67 7.00
N PHE A 35 4.93 1.80 6.31
CA PHE A 35 3.93 0.92 6.91
C PHE A 35 3.78 -0.39 6.13
N ALA A 36 3.24 -1.40 6.80
CA ALA A 36 2.87 -2.67 6.18
C ALA A 36 1.35 -2.86 6.20
N SER A 37 0.87 -3.70 5.29
CA SER A 37 -0.47 -4.27 5.42
C SER A 37 -0.58 -5.13 6.69
N PRO A 38 -1.79 -5.38 7.23
CA PRO A 38 -1.95 -6.26 8.40
C PRO A 38 -1.38 -7.67 8.23
N SER A 39 -1.31 -8.18 7.00
CA SER A 39 -0.64 -9.46 6.71
C SER A 39 0.89 -9.39 6.76
N GLY A 40 1.47 -8.19 6.77
CA GLY A 40 2.91 -7.97 6.66
C GLY A 40 3.49 -8.14 5.27
N ARG A 41 2.68 -8.46 4.27
CA ARG A 41 3.14 -8.84 2.94
C ARG A 41 3.36 -7.68 1.98
N ILE A 42 2.66 -6.57 2.17
CA ILE A 42 2.78 -5.36 1.34
C ILE A 42 3.43 -4.28 2.20
N TRP A 43 4.51 -3.69 1.71
CA TRP A 43 5.23 -2.63 2.39
C TRP A 43 5.18 -1.37 1.54
N CYS A 44 4.81 -0.27 2.18
CA CYS A 44 4.66 1.01 1.51
C CYS A 44 5.48 2.10 2.21
N ALA A 45 5.89 3.08 1.44
CA ALA A 45 6.56 4.27 1.91
C ALA A 45 5.92 5.51 1.28
N MET A 46 5.72 6.55 2.08
CA MET A 46 5.16 7.82 1.64
C MET A 46 6.13 8.95 1.96
N SER A 47 6.30 9.86 1.02
CA SER A 47 7.03 11.12 1.18
C SER A 47 6.24 12.28 0.61
N ALA A 48 6.80 13.49 0.61
CA ALA A 48 6.17 14.66 0.00
C ALA A 48 6.05 14.56 -1.52
N ASP A 49 6.97 13.85 -2.16
CA ASP A 49 7.13 13.84 -3.62
C ASP A 49 6.68 12.55 -4.28
N TRP A 50 6.60 11.47 -3.51
CA TRP A 50 6.26 10.15 -4.03
C TRP A 50 5.69 9.24 -2.95
N THR A 51 4.94 8.25 -3.39
CA THR A 51 4.49 7.12 -2.57
C THR A 51 4.73 5.84 -3.37
N LEU A 52 5.21 4.81 -2.71
CA LEU A 52 5.45 3.51 -3.34
C LEU A 52 4.99 2.36 -2.47
N CYS A 53 4.70 1.23 -3.11
CA CYS A 53 4.44 -0.02 -2.44
C CYS A 53 5.21 -1.15 -3.13
N HIS A 54 5.87 -1.98 -2.33
CA HIS A 54 6.47 -3.22 -2.79
C HIS A 54 5.42 -4.31 -2.97
N PHE A 55 5.61 -5.14 -3.96
CA PHE A 55 4.72 -6.27 -4.23
C PHE A 55 4.81 -7.33 -3.12
N PRO A 56 3.69 -7.97 -2.74
CA PRO A 56 3.75 -9.19 -1.93
C PRO A 56 4.46 -10.29 -2.72
N ARG A 57 5.21 -11.15 -2.01
CA ARG A 57 6.00 -12.22 -2.64
C ARG A 57 5.18 -13.17 -3.51
N ASP A 58 3.93 -13.39 -3.14
CA ASP A 58 3.02 -14.30 -3.83
C ASP A 58 2.09 -13.59 -4.82
N MET A 59 2.44 -12.37 -5.22
CA MET A 59 1.62 -11.62 -6.18
C MET A 59 1.61 -12.30 -7.55
N ASN A 60 0.45 -12.24 -8.20
CA ASN A 60 0.34 -12.63 -9.60
C ASN A 60 1.07 -11.63 -10.50
N MET A 61 2.18 -12.04 -11.08
CA MET A 61 3.06 -11.21 -11.90
C MET A 61 2.70 -11.20 -13.40
N ALA A 62 1.63 -11.88 -13.82
CA ALA A 62 1.33 -12.09 -15.24
C ALA A 62 1.19 -10.79 -16.04
N LYS A 63 0.68 -9.72 -15.43
CA LYS A 63 0.48 -8.41 -16.07
C LYS A 63 1.59 -7.40 -15.78
N VAL A 64 2.58 -7.77 -14.97
CA VAL A 64 3.69 -6.88 -14.64
C VAL A 64 4.69 -6.88 -15.80
N PRO A 65 5.10 -5.70 -16.28
CA PRO A 65 6.09 -5.63 -17.35
C PRO A 65 7.44 -6.22 -16.94
N LYS A 66 8.16 -6.74 -17.91
CA LYS A 66 9.52 -7.28 -17.68
C LYS A 66 10.49 -6.16 -17.30
N PRO A 67 11.56 -6.47 -16.53
CA PRO A 67 12.59 -5.49 -16.17
C PRO A 67 13.19 -4.77 -17.38
N SER A 68 13.32 -5.46 -18.51
CA SER A 68 13.84 -4.85 -19.75
C SER A 68 13.00 -3.68 -20.26
N LYS A 69 11.73 -3.60 -19.89
CA LYS A 69 10.84 -2.48 -20.22
C LYS A 69 10.79 -1.40 -19.16
N VAL A 70 10.89 -1.78 -17.89
CA VAL A 70 10.75 -0.84 -16.75
C VAL A 70 12.09 -0.19 -16.41
N CYS A 71 13.15 -0.97 -16.36
CA CYS A 71 14.48 -0.53 -15.93
C CYS A 71 15.58 -1.20 -16.78
N PRO A 72 15.63 -0.92 -18.10
CA PRO A 72 16.55 -1.58 -19.00
C PRO A 72 18.01 -1.41 -18.56
N GLY A 73 18.77 -2.51 -18.58
CA GLY A 73 20.18 -2.50 -18.24
C GLY A 73 20.52 -2.43 -16.74
N SER A 74 19.53 -2.36 -15.86
CA SER A 74 19.78 -2.25 -14.41
C SER A 74 20.17 -3.56 -13.75
N GLY A 75 19.76 -4.71 -14.32
CA GLY A 75 19.92 -6.02 -13.67
C GLY A 75 18.99 -6.26 -12.48
N LEU A 76 18.06 -5.35 -12.22
CA LEU A 76 17.11 -5.41 -11.11
C LEU A 76 15.77 -5.98 -11.55
N ASP A 77 15.03 -6.54 -10.61
CA ASP A 77 13.66 -7.01 -10.82
C ASP A 77 12.64 -5.89 -10.62
N VAL A 78 11.48 -6.00 -11.28
CA VAL A 78 10.33 -5.14 -11.00
C VAL A 78 9.71 -5.59 -9.67
N THR A 79 9.76 -4.73 -8.67
CA THR A 79 9.41 -5.08 -7.28
C THR A 79 8.28 -4.26 -6.70
N GLY A 80 7.81 -3.26 -7.40
CA GLY A 80 6.78 -2.40 -6.85
C GLY A 80 6.18 -1.43 -7.85
N VAL A 81 5.29 -0.61 -7.33
CA VAL A 81 4.59 0.45 -8.04
C VAL A 81 4.69 1.74 -7.22
N SER A 82 4.82 2.85 -7.91
CA SER A 82 4.94 4.16 -7.29
C SER A 82 4.01 5.18 -7.94
N ILE A 83 3.75 6.25 -7.20
CA ILE A 83 3.04 7.42 -7.70
C ILE A 83 3.76 8.69 -7.23
N GLY A 84 4.12 9.51 -8.20
CA GLY A 84 4.46 10.91 -8.01
C GLY A 84 3.41 11.72 -8.75
N THR A 85 3.78 12.36 -9.84
CA THR A 85 2.80 12.98 -10.77
C THR A 85 2.09 11.94 -11.63
N LYS A 86 2.71 10.81 -11.86
CA LYS A 86 2.18 9.66 -12.61
C LYS A 86 2.43 8.36 -11.86
N THR A 87 1.68 7.32 -12.21
CA THR A 87 1.87 5.98 -11.69
C THR A 87 2.87 5.23 -12.55
N GLU A 88 3.79 4.52 -11.90
CA GLU A 88 4.86 3.75 -12.58
C GLU A 88 5.18 2.48 -11.82
N TYR A 89 5.61 1.45 -12.54
CA TYR A 89 6.34 0.34 -11.93
C TYR A 89 7.77 0.78 -11.64
N PHE A 90 8.39 0.20 -10.64
CA PHE A 90 9.80 0.44 -10.35
C PHE A 90 10.54 -0.87 -10.08
N CYS A 91 11.87 -0.81 -10.24
CA CYS A 91 12.77 -1.90 -9.93
C CYS A 91 13.58 -1.58 -8.69
N SER A 92 13.87 -2.60 -7.88
CA SER A 92 14.75 -2.44 -6.74
C SER A 92 15.48 -3.75 -6.43
N GLY A 93 16.59 -3.63 -5.72
CA GLY A 93 17.38 -4.78 -5.24
C GLY A 93 17.15 -5.13 -3.78
N GLY A 94 16.25 -4.43 -3.09
CA GLY A 94 16.06 -4.59 -1.66
C GLY A 94 14.69 -4.17 -1.16
N ALA A 95 14.56 -4.13 0.16
CA ALA A 95 13.33 -3.84 0.88
C ALA A 95 13.34 -2.40 1.43
N GLU A 96 13.38 -1.41 0.56
CA GLU A 96 13.54 -0.01 0.92
C GLU A 96 12.41 0.53 1.79
N ALA A 97 11.21 -0.05 1.70
CA ALA A 97 10.04 0.38 2.46
C ALA A 97 9.77 -0.47 3.70
N LEU A 98 10.69 -1.34 4.12
CA LEU A 98 10.47 -2.24 5.24
C LEU A 98 10.19 -1.46 6.54
N PRO A 99 8.96 -1.58 7.12
CA PRO A 99 8.54 -0.77 8.26
C PRO A 99 8.79 -1.48 9.60
N GLN A 100 10.04 -1.80 9.92
CA GLN A 100 10.39 -2.40 11.21
C GLN A 100 10.02 -1.48 12.37
N THR A 101 9.38 -2.03 13.40
CA THR A 101 8.91 -1.22 14.55
C THR A 101 10.03 -0.55 15.34
N ASN A 102 11.25 -1.05 15.26
CA ASN A 102 12.45 -0.47 15.85
C ASN A 102 13.32 0.30 14.84
N GLY A 103 12.84 0.45 13.60
CA GLY A 103 13.57 1.11 12.53
C GLY A 103 13.25 2.59 12.39
N LEU A 104 13.77 3.16 11.30
CA LEU A 104 13.46 4.51 10.88
C LEU A 104 12.10 4.57 10.17
N ASN A 105 11.54 5.79 10.08
CA ASN A 105 10.34 6.09 9.30
C ASN A 105 9.03 5.46 9.81
N VAL A 106 9.01 4.99 11.05
CA VAL A 106 7.82 4.49 11.74
C VAL A 106 7.45 5.31 12.99
N ASP A 107 8.01 6.48 13.15
CA ASP A 107 7.70 7.37 14.28
C ASP A 107 6.23 7.79 14.29
N TRP A 108 5.64 7.95 13.10
CA TRP A 108 4.21 8.24 12.94
C TRP A 108 3.32 7.19 13.64
N TRP A 109 3.78 5.95 13.69
CA TRP A 109 3.02 4.79 14.17
C TRP A 109 3.01 4.68 15.69
N LYS A 110 4.05 5.17 16.37
CA LYS A 110 4.29 4.96 17.82
C LYS A 110 3.16 5.44 18.71
N SER A 111 2.43 6.49 18.32
CA SER A 111 1.32 7.07 19.09
C SER A 111 -0.06 6.62 18.63
N THR A 112 -0.15 5.75 17.63
CA THR A 112 -1.44 5.39 17.00
C THR A 112 -2.18 4.26 17.71
N GLY A 113 -1.46 3.36 18.36
CA GLY A 113 -2.03 2.12 18.88
C GLY A 113 -2.41 1.10 17.80
N PHE A 114 -1.98 1.29 16.55
CA PHE A 114 -2.37 0.44 15.42
C PHE A 114 -1.83 -0.99 15.48
N GLY A 115 -0.84 -1.25 16.32
CA GLY A 115 -0.28 -2.58 16.44
C GLY A 115 0.73 -2.94 15.36
N SER A 116 1.16 -4.18 15.39
CA SER A 116 2.21 -4.70 14.54
C SER A 116 1.91 -6.14 14.12
N VAL A 117 2.63 -6.60 13.10
CA VAL A 117 2.60 -7.99 12.66
C VAL A 117 4.02 -8.54 12.59
N LYS A 118 4.18 -9.81 12.94
CA LYS A 118 5.44 -10.51 12.73
C LYS A 118 5.42 -11.16 11.35
N TYR A 119 6.36 -10.78 10.52
CA TYR A 119 6.52 -11.32 9.18
C TYR A 119 8.00 -11.57 8.89
N ASP A 120 8.32 -12.80 8.48
CA ASP A 120 9.70 -13.21 8.15
C ASP A 120 10.70 -12.93 9.31
N GLY A 121 10.26 -13.17 10.56
CA GLY A 121 11.07 -12.94 11.76
C GLY A 121 11.17 -11.48 12.20
N GLN A 122 10.56 -10.55 11.48
CA GLN A 122 10.60 -9.12 11.77
C GLN A 122 9.24 -8.62 12.25
N LYS A 123 9.25 -7.67 13.16
CA LYS A 123 8.05 -7.02 13.69
C LYS A 123 7.80 -5.74 12.89
N LEU A 124 6.68 -5.65 12.20
CA LEU A 124 6.36 -4.58 11.28
C LEU A 124 5.22 -3.69 11.79
N ALA A 125 5.38 -2.37 11.62
CA ALA A 125 4.34 -1.39 11.90
C ALA A 125 3.25 -1.48 10.83
N ILE A 126 2.01 -1.74 11.24
CA ILE A 126 0.91 -1.93 10.31
C ILE A 126 -0.01 -0.72 10.21
N LEU A 127 -0.63 -0.57 9.04
CA LEU A 127 -1.82 0.24 8.85
C LEU A 127 -3.03 -0.72 8.87
N PRO A 128 -3.87 -0.67 9.93
CA PRO A 128 -5.01 -1.59 10.04
C PRO A 128 -6.00 -1.45 8.88
N TYR A 129 -6.73 -2.51 8.58
CA TYR A 129 -7.80 -2.47 7.60
C TYR A 129 -8.80 -1.36 7.91
N GLY A 130 -9.22 -0.63 6.89
CA GLY A 130 -10.13 0.49 6.99
C GLY A 130 -9.46 1.82 7.37
N LYS A 131 -8.19 1.81 7.74
CA LYS A 131 -7.45 3.04 8.10
C LYS A 131 -6.75 3.64 6.89
N LYS A 132 -6.59 4.97 6.95
CA LYS A 132 -5.95 5.76 5.90
C LYS A 132 -4.87 6.64 6.49
N LEU A 133 -3.83 6.89 5.70
CA LEU A 133 -2.79 7.88 5.99
C LEU A 133 -2.80 8.98 4.93
N LEU A 134 -2.73 10.21 5.39
CA LEU A 134 -2.50 11.38 4.54
C LEU A 134 -1.07 11.88 4.74
N ARG A 135 -0.25 11.74 3.73
CA ARG A 135 1.03 12.45 3.60
C ARG A 135 0.91 13.34 2.37
N SER A 136 0.40 14.54 2.57
CA SER A 136 0.00 15.43 1.46
C SER A 136 1.08 15.54 0.38
N PRO A 137 0.75 15.41 -0.91
CA PRO A 137 -0.59 15.27 -1.49
C PRO A 137 -1.10 13.80 -1.62
N PHE A 138 -0.46 12.84 -0.97
CA PHE A 138 -0.78 11.42 -1.11
C PHE A 138 -1.67 10.90 0.01
N VAL A 139 -2.57 9.98 -0.34
CA VAL A 139 -3.38 9.20 0.60
C VAL A 139 -3.21 7.72 0.32
N CYS A 140 -2.95 6.93 1.34
CA CYS A 140 -2.98 5.46 1.26
C CYS A 140 -4.07 4.90 2.18
N GLN A 141 -4.71 3.85 1.73
CA GLN A 141 -5.75 3.13 2.47
C GLN A 141 -5.43 1.64 2.52
N SER A 142 -5.54 1.05 3.70
CA SER A 142 -5.45 -0.39 3.90
C SER A 142 -6.83 -1.02 3.86
N ALA A 143 -6.97 -2.11 3.10
CA ALA A 143 -8.18 -2.92 3.03
C ALA A 143 -7.80 -4.39 2.82
N GLU A 144 -8.74 -5.29 3.08
CA GLU A 144 -8.51 -6.73 2.80
C GLU A 144 -8.21 -6.97 1.31
N ALA A 145 -8.78 -6.15 0.44
CA ALA A 145 -8.54 -6.20 -1.00
C ALA A 145 -7.17 -5.69 -1.44
N GLY A 146 -6.37 -5.13 -0.53
CA GLY A 146 -5.02 -4.61 -0.80
C GLY A 146 -4.79 -3.21 -0.26
N ILE A 147 -3.64 -2.64 -0.62
CA ILE A 147 -3.29 -1.25 -0.32
C ILE A 147 -3.56 -0.40 -1.56
N SER A 148 -4.35 0.65 -1.38
CA SER A 148 -4.61 1.64 -2.42
C SER A 148 -3.97 2.97 -2.04
N CYS A 149 -3.29 3.62 -2.97
CA CYS A 149 -2.71 4.94 -2.78
C CYS A 149 -3.11 5.87 -3.93
N SER A 150 -3.29 7.15 -3.64
CA SER A 150 -3.64 8.16 -4.63
C SER A 150 -2.85 9.44 -4.43
N ASN A 151 -2.67 10.19 -5.51
CA ASN A 151 -2.26 11.58 -5.49
C ASN A 151 -3.52 12.44 -5.62
N LEU A 152 -3.81 13.26 -4.61
CA LEU A 152 -5.01 14.09 -4.57
C LEU A 152 -5.03 15.20 -5.63
N ASP A 153 -3.85 15.63 -6.07
CA ASP A 153 -3.73 16.71 -7.08
C ASP A 153 -3.95 16.19 -8.49
N THR A 154 -3.43 15.00 -8.81
CA THR A 154 -3.52 14.41 -10.16
C THR A 154 -4.70 13.48 -10.36
N HIS A 155 -5.37 13.08 -9.28
CA HIS A 155 -6.47 12.10 -9.29
C HIS A 155 -6.06 10.76 -9.94
N LYS A 156 -4.84 10.35 -9.72
CA LYS A 156 -4.29 9.05 -10.15
C LYS A 156 -3.83 8.26 -8.94
N GLY A 157 -3.80 6.95 -9.08
CA GLY A 157 -3.36 6.07 -8.02
C GLY A 157 -3.20 4.63 -8.47
N PHE A 158 -3.03 3.76 -7.49
CA PHE A 158 -2.90 2.33 -7.71
C PHE A 158 -3.49 1.55 -6.52
N ARG A 159 -3.77 0.29 -6.77
CA ARG A 159 -4.00 -0.70 -5.73
C ARG A 159 -3.05 -1.88 -5.95
N VAL A 160 -2.36 -2.29 -4.90
CA VAL A 160 -1.53 -3.50 -4.86
C VAL A 160 -2.22 -4.56 -4.02
N SER A 161 -2.33 -5.75 -4.55
CA SER A 161 -2.85 -6.91 -3.85
C SER A 161 -2.15 -8.18 -4.34
N LYS A 162 -2.47 -9.31 -3.73
CA LYS A 162 -2.02 -10.62 -4.20
C LYS A 162 -2.39 -10.90 -5.68
N LYS A 163 -3.48 -10.31 -6.15
CA LYS A 163 -3.97 -10.50 -7.53
C LYS A 163 -3.18 -9.69 -8.57
N GLY A 164 -2.41 -8.70 -8.14
CA GLY A 164 -1.64 -7.84 -9.02
C GLY A 164 -1.79 -6.36 -8.67
N VAL A 165 -1.57 -5.52 -9.67
CA VAL A 165 -1.66 -4.07 -9.57
C VAL A 165 -2.82 -3.59 -10.43
N ASP A 166 -3.68 -2.73 -9.84
CA ASP A 166 -4.68 -1.98 -10.57
C ASP A 166 -4.26 -0.51 -10.60
N PHE A 167 -4.23 0.10 -11.77
CA PHE A 167 -4.03 1.54 -11.91
C PHE A 167 -5.37 2.24 -11.86
N LEU A 168 -5.47 3.26 -11.01
CA LEU A 168 -6.70 3.96 -10.70
C LEU A 168 -6.62 5.40 -11.21
N LYS A 169 -7.72 5.90 -11.76
CA LYS A 169 -7.86 7.29 -12.17
C LYS A 169 -9.31 7.74 -12.00
N LYS A 170 -9.47 9.03 -11.81
CA LYS A 170 -10.82 9.64 -11.80
C LYS A 170 -11.18 10.14 -13.20
#